data_52cba26f46ecc21c6d399064ea18e9b0
#
_entry.id   52cba26f46ecc21c6d399064ea18e9b0
#
_cell.length_a   1.000
_cell.length_b   1.000
_cell.length_c   1.000
_cell.angle_alpha   90.00
_cell.angle_beta   90.00
_cell.angle_gamma   90.00
#
_symmetry.space_group_name_H-M   'P 1'
#
loop_
_entity.id
_entity.type
_entity.pdbx_description
1 polymer ?
#
loop_
_entity_poly.entity_id
_entity_poly.type
_entity_poly.pdbx_seq_one_letter_code
_entity_poly.pdbx_strand_id
1 'polypeptide(L)'
;MRHRLASFLLRLAEKEGKRTSEGVEIILTVSNQELASQIGTVRELVSRNLSHLQAEGMLKIDGRSLTICDLKALEAELHSAE
;
A
#
# COMPACT_ATOMS: atom_id res chain seq x y z
N MET A 1 3.52 -11.95 1.82
CA MET A 1 2.41 -11.05 2.17
C MET A 1 2.62 -9.61 1.71
N ARG A 2 3.77 -9.04 1.96
CA ARG A 2 4.08 -7.69 1.48
C ARG A 2 3.94 -7.58 -0.03
N HIS A 3 4.33 -8.62 -0.75
CA HIS A 3 4.22 -8.68 -2.20
C HIS A 3 2.77 -8.48 -2.67
N ARG A 4 1.82 -9.15 -2.03
CA ARG A 4 0.41 -9.03 -2.41
C ARG A 4 -0.14 -7.64 -2.11
N LEU A 5 0.24 -7.09 -0.96
CA LEU A 5 -0.20 -5.76 -0.56
C LEU A 5 0.39 -4.71 -1.51
N ALA A 6 1.68 -4.82 -1.81
CA ALA A 6 2.34 -3.90 -2.74
C ALA A 6 1.68 -3.95 -4.12
N SER A 7 1.38 -5.13 -4.62
CA SER A 7 0.72 -5.30 -5.91
C SER A 7 -0.65 -4.62 -5.93
N PHE A 8 -1.41 -4.79 -4.85
CA PHE A 8 -2.74 -4.17 -4.75
C PHE A 8 -2.63 -2.64 -4.75
N LEU A 9 -1.70 -2.11 -3.95
CA LEU A 9 -1.52 -0.66 -3.86
C LEU A 9 -1.04 -0.06 -5.18
N LEU A 10 -0.15 -0.75 -5.88
CA LEU A 10 0.33 -0.28 -7.18
C LEU A 10 -0.78 -0.26 -8.21
N ARG A 11 -1.68 -1.25 -8.18
CA ARG A 11 -2.83 -1.25 -9.08
C ARG A 11 -3.77 -0.10 -8.79
N LEU A 12 -4.01 0.18 -7.51
CA LEU A 12 -4.83 1.33 -7.14
C LEU A 12 -4.19 2.64 -7.60
N ALA A 13 -2.87 2.73 -7.48
CA ALA A 13 -2.14 3.91 -7.92
C ALA A 13 -2.29 4.15 -9.42
N GLU A 14 -2.30 3.09 -10.20
CA GLU A 14 -2.49 3.20 -11.63
C GLU A 14 -3.90 3.66 -12.00
N LYS A 15 -4.90 3.17 -11.27
CA LYS A 15 -6.30 3.48 -11.56
C LYS A 15 -6.77 4.81 -10.99
N GLU A 16 -6.39 5.11 -9.75
CA GLU A 16 -6.96 6.22 -9.00
C GLU A 16 -5.92 7.15 -8.37
N GLY A 17 -4.65 6.85 -8.53
CA GLY A 17 -3.60 7.63 -7.91
C GLY A 17 -3.47 9.03 -8.49
N LYS A 18 -3.20 9.99 -7.62
CA LYS A 18 -2.91 11.36 -8.02
C LYS A 18 -1.47 11.68 -7.68
N ARG A 19 -0.73 12.21 -8.62
CA ARG A 19 0.64 12.61 -8.36
C ARG A 19 0.65 13.88 -7.53
N THR A 20 1.43 13.86 -6.46
CA THR A 20 1.61 15.01 -5.57
C THR A 20 3.10 15.26 -5.40
N SER A 21 3.45 16.34 -4.73
CA SER A 21 4.85 16.63 -4.43
C SER A 21 5.49 15.58 -3.54
N GLU A 22 4.70 14.81 -2.81
CA GLU A 22 5.19 13.77 -1.90
C GLU A 22 5.21 12.37 -2.50
N GLY A 23 4.55 12.18 -3.62
CA GLY A 23 4.45 10.88 -4.27
C GLY A 23 3.10 10.69 -4.94
N VAL A 24 2.57 9.47 -4.90
CA VAL A 24 1.27 9.16 -5.49
C VAL A 24 0.25 8.96 -4.37
N GLU A 25 -0.78 9.78 -4.37
CA GLU A 25 -1.83 9.72 -3.35
C GLU A 25 -3.00 8.87 -3.82
N ILE A 26 -3.47 8.00 -2.93
CA ILE A 26 -4.64 7.16 -3.14
C ILE A 26 -5.60 7.39 -1.98
N ILE A 27 -6.89 7.51 -2.29
CA ILE A 27 -7.91 7.56 -1.24
C ILE A 27 -8.45 6.15 -1.04
N LEU A 28 -8.25 5.59 0.14
CA LEU A 28 -8.74 4.26 0.46
C LEU A 28 -10.21 4.32 0.82
N THR A 29 -11.02 3.64 0.01
CA THR A 29 -12.46 3.56 0.23
C THR A 29 -12.88 2.29 0.94
N VAL A 30 -11.92 1.40 1.21
CA VAL A 30 -12.17 0.13 1.87
C VAL A 30 -11.46 0.09 3.21
N SER A 31 -12.02 -0.68 4.15
CA SER A 31 -11.40 -0.89 5.45
C SER A 31 -10.23 -1.87 5.32
N ASN A 32 -9.40 -1.95 6.37
CA ASN A 32 -8.31 -2.93 6.38
C ASN A 32 -8.86 -4.35 6.31
N GLN A 33 -10.04 -4.58 6.86
CA GLN A 33 -10.67 -5.90 6.81
C GLN A 33 -11.09 -6.25 5.39
N GLU A 34 -11.67 -5.30 4.65
CA GLU A 34 -12.02 -5.52 3.26
C GLU A 34 -10.78 -5.71 2.39
N LEU A 35 -9.76 -4.91 2.66
CA LEU A 35 -8.50 -5.02 1.94
C LEU A 35 -7.89 -6.41 2.16
N ALA A 36 -7.90 -6.90 3.40
CA ALA A 36 -7.42 -8.23 3.72
C ALA A 36 -8.18 -9.30 2.96
N SER A 37 -9.50 -9.16 2.89
CA SER A 37 -10.35 -10.09 2.15
C SER A 37 -9.99 -10.12 0.66
N GLN A 38 -9.75 -8.96 0.09
CA GLN A 38 -9.43 -8.86 -1.35
C GLN A 38 -8.07 -9.45 -1.71
N ILE A 39 -7.11 -9.37 -0.81
CA ILE A 39 -5.77 -9.92 -1.09
C ILE A 39 -5.55 -11.31 -0.48
N GLY A 40 -6.58 -11.85 0.17
CA GLY A 40 -6.53 -13.23 0.68
C GLY A 40 -5.76 -13.39 1.98
N THR A 41 -5.91 -12.44 2.90
CA THR A 41 -5.21 -12.48 4.18
C THR A 41 -6.12 -12.02 5.31
N VAL A 42 -5.57 -11.76 6.49
CA VAL A 42 -6.32 -11.28 7.64
C VAL A 42 -5.95 -9.83 7.96
N ARG A 43 -6.87 -9.14 8.60
CA ARG A 43 -6.75 -7.72 8.93
C ARG A 43 -5.45 -7.39 9.67
N GLU A 44 -5.06 -8.25 10.62
CA GLU A 44 -3.86 -8.00 11.40
C GLU A 44 -2.60 -7.94 10.55
N LEU A 45 -2.51 -8.80 9.55
CA LEU A 45 -1.36 -8.81 8.65
C LEU A 45 -1.33 -7.58 7.75
N VAL A 46 -2.50 -7.14 7.28
CA VAL A 46 -2.60 -5.90 6.50
C VAL A 46 -2.09 -4.73 7.33
N SER A 47 -2.62 -4.59 8.55
CA SER A 47 -2.24 -3.50 9.44
C SER A 47 -0.75 -3.52 9.76
N ARG A 48 -0.21 -4.69 10.04
CA ARG A 48 1.22 -4.84 10.35
C ARG A 48 2.11 -4.48 9.16
N ASN A 49 1.74 -4.97 7.98
CA ASN A 49 2.52 -4.68 6.78
C ASN A 49 2.47 -3.21 6.39
N LEU A 50 1.30 -2.58 6.52
CA LEU A 50 1.18 -1.15 6.28
C LEU A 50 2.07 -0.35 7.22
N SER A 51 2.09 -0.74 8.51
CA SER A 51 2.94 -0.09 9.49
C SER A 51 4.42 -0.24 9.16
N HIS A 52 4.83 -1.43 8.72
CA HIS A 52 6.21 -1.67 8.32
C HIS A 52 6.62 -0.82 7.12
N LEU A 53 5.77 -0.77 6.11
CA LEU A 53 6.05 0.03 4.91
C LEU A 53 6.12 1.51 5.26
N GLN A 54 5.27 1.96 6.17
CA GLN A 54 5.29 3.33 6.65
C GLN A 54 6.58 3.64 7.41
N ALA A 55 6.99 2.73 8.28
CA ALA A 55 8.23 2.89 9.05
C ALA A 55 9.46 2.93 8.14
N GLU A 56 9.41 2.24 7.01
CA GLU A 56 10.49 2.24 6.04
C GLU A 56 10.46 3.45 5.09
N GLY A 57 9.47 4.30 5.25
CA GLY A 57 9.36 5.51 4.44
C GLY A 57 8.76 5.33 3.06
N MET A 58 8.21 4.16 2.77
CA MET A 58 7.60 3.89 1.47
C MET A 58 6.20 4.45 1.35
N LEU A 59 5.49 4.52 2.47
CA LEU A 59 4.11 4.98 2.52
C LEU A 59 3.93 6.04 3.59
N LYS A 60 2.90 6.87 3.40
CA LYS A 60 2.46 7.81 4.41
C LYS A 60 0.95 7.70 4.46
N ILE A 61 0.41 7.40 5.64
CA ILE A 61 -1.03 7.22 5.82
C ILE A 61 -1.58 8.31 6.72
N ASP A 62 -2.63 8.98 6.25
CA ASP A 62 -3.30 10.02 7.00
C ASP A 62 -4.80 9.83 6.82
N GLY A 63 -5.44 9.21 7.81
CA GLY A 63 -6.84 8.87 7.70
C GLY A 63 -7.08 7.89 6.58
N ARG A 64 -7.86 8.30 5.58
CA ARG A 64 -8.12 7.46 4.40
C ARG A 64 -7.18 7.74 3.24
N SER A 65 -6.30 8.72 3.41
CA SER A 65 -5.34 9.07 2.38
C SER A 65 -4.07 8.27 2.56
N LEU A 66 -3.65 7.59 1.52
CA LEU A 66 -2.41 6.82 1.52
C LEU A 66 -1.54 7.38 0.40
N THR A 67 -0.34 7.82 0.74
CA THR A 67 0.61 8.35 -0.24
C THR A 67 1.76 7.37 -0.39
N ILE A 68 2.02 6.94 -1.62
CA ILE A 68 3.19 6.12 -1.92
C ILE A 68 4.36 7.07 -2.15
N CYS A 69 5.22 7.18 -1.13
CA CYS A 69 6.32 8.14 -1.16
C CYS A 69 7.45 7.68 -2.07
N ASP A 70 7.64 6.37 -2.21
CA ASP A 70 8.69 5.81 -3.06
C ASP A 70 8.11 4.68 -3.89
N LEU A 71 7.66 5.04 -5.09
CA LEU A 71 7.03 4.09 -5.99
C LEU A 71 7.98 2.97 -6.40
N LYS A 72 9.25 3.31 -6.64
CA LYS A 72 10.24 2.30 -7.04
C LYS A 72 10.52 1.31 -5.94
N ALA A 73 10.59 1.77 -4.69
CA ALA A 73 10.80 0.88 -3.56
C ALA A 73 9.62 -0.07 -3.40
N LEU A 74 8.40 0.43 -3.60
CA LEU A 74 7.22 -0.41 -3.52
C LEU A 74 7.19 -1.43 -4.67
N GLU A 75 7.58 -1.02 -5.87
CA GLU A 75 7.69 -1.94 -7.01
C GLU A 75 8.72 -3.03 -6.75
N ALA A 76 9.81 -2.71 -6.05
CA ALA A 76 10.83 -3.68 -5.70
C ALA A 76 10.29 -4.79 -4.82
N GLU A 77 9.25 -4.52 -4.04
CA GLU A 77 8.60 -5.55 -3.22
C GLU A 77 7.96 -6.65 -4.07
N LEU A 78 7.60 -6.33 -5.32
CA LEU A 78 7.04 -7.34 -6.23
C LEU A 78 8.06 -8.38 -6.66
N HIS A 79 9.33 -8.04 -6.58
CA HIS A 79 10.42 -8.91 -7.00
C HIS A 79 11.13 -9.55 -5.82
N SER A 80 10.71 -9.23 -4.60
CA SER A 80 11.29 -9.83 -3.40
C SER A 80 10.77 -11.24 -3.20
N ALA A 81 11.64 -12.13 -2.75
CA ALA A 81 11.21 -13.44 -2.29
C ALA A 81 10.54 -13.28 -0.93
N GLU A 82 9.40 -13.87 -0.77
CA GLU A 82 8.69 -13.86 0.51
C GLU A 82 8.99 -15.07 1.35
#